data_1c1f803c7263ba5636d8517eae92d182
#
_entry.id   1c1f803c7263ba5636d8517eae92d182
#
_cell.length_a   1.000
_cell.length_b   1.000
_cell.length_c   1.000
_cell.angle_alpha   90.00
_cell.angle_beta   90.00
_cell.angle_gamma   90.00
#
_symmetry.space_group_name_H-M   'P 1'
#
loop_
_entity.id
_entity.type
_entity.pdbx_description
1 polymer ?
#
loop_
_entity_poly.entity_id
_entity_poly.type
_entity_poly.pdbx_seq_one_letter_code
_entity_poly.pdbx_strand_id
1 'polypeptide(L)'
;LLCDQSPDGLEVVPGQQTYIIRGNWKLQAENGVDGYHVSTVHRVFGQAMGMREALGDNAGKRPTEAGRIKGEVANGCYDLGNGHNIIWAGRSNPEVAPLFESEARLINEFGAEKVEWMLRRGRNLFLFPNMQLMDQSSTQIRVFRPLSPDRTEVRVYCIAPKGESREARAARLRKFEDFFMVTGMATPDDLAALEDCQIGSMGRQAQWNDMERGI
;
A
#
# COMPACT_ATOMS: atom_id res chain seq x y z
N LEU A 1 -1.08 -15.83 2.90
CA LEU A 1 0.22 -15.13 2.91
C LEU A 1 0.36 -14.20 4.11
N LEU A 2 -0.58 -13.26 4.32
CA LEU A 2 -0.46 -12.29 5.40
C LEU A 2 -0.60 -12.93 6.78
N CYS A 3 -1.62 -13.76 6.99
CA CYS A 3 -1.85 -14.44 8.27
C CYS A 3 -0.77 -15.45 8.64
N ASP A 4 0.03 -15.89 7.67
CA ASP A 4 1.11 -16.86 7.88
C ASP A 4 2.45 -16.20 8.26
N GLN A 5 2.50 -14.87 8.36
CA GLN A 5 3.74 -14.15 8.68
C GLN A 5 4.25 -14.42 10.10
N SER A 6 3.36 -14.82 11.01
CA SER A 6 3.73 -15.27 12.36
C SER A 6 2.90 -16.48 12.77
N PRO A 7 3.48 -17.45 13.50
CA PRO A 7 2.75 -18.59 14.08
C PRO A 7 1.68 -18.15 15.10
N ASP A 8 1.91 -17.00 15.75
CA ASP A 8 0.99 -16.42 16.74
C ASP A 8 -0.04 -15.47 16.11
N GLY A 9 -0.03 -15.38 14.77
CA GLY A 9 -0.92 -14.55 13.99
C GLY A 9 -0.51 -13.07 13.97
N LEU A 10 -1.50 -12.22 13.66
CA LEU A 10 -1.32 -10.77 13.55
C LEU A 10 -1.92 -10.05 14.74
N GLU A 11 -1.46 -8.85 14.97
CA GLU A 11 -2.05 -7.90 15.93
C GLU A 11 -2.26 -6.53 15.27
N VAL A 12 -3.26 -5.81 15.76
CA VAL A 12 -3.40 -4.39 15.47
C VAL A 12 -2.46 -3.64 16.39
N VAL A 13 -1.54 -2.87 15.82
CA VAL A 13 -0.68 -1.99 16.60
C VAL A 13 -1.57 -0.92 17.26
N PRO A 14 -1.43 -0.67 18.57
CA PRO A 14 -2.27 0.29 19.27
C PRO A 14 -2.27 1.67 18.59
N GLY A 15 -3.46 2.21 18.36
CA GLY A 15 -3.69 3.45 17.64
C GLY A 15 -4.43 3.23 16.32
N GLN A 16 -5.12 4.27 15.89
CA GLN A 16 -5.77 4.34 14.59
C GLN A 16 -5.67 5.74 14.05
N GLN A 17 -5.72 5.87 12.74
CA GLN A 17 -5.90 7.14 12.08
C GLN A 17 -7.29 7.20 11.45
N THR A 18 -7.94 8.35 11.58
CA THR A 18 -9.22 8.62 10.91
C THR A 18 -9.11 9.96 10.20
N TYR A 19 -9.54 10.00 8.94
CA TYR A 19 -9.62 11.24 8.17
C TYR A 19 -10.80 11.23 7.21
N ILE A 20 -11.14 12.40 6.70
CA ILE A 20 -12.22 12.59 5.72
C ILE A 20 -11.62 12.94 4.37
N ILE A 21 -12.07 12.24 3.33
CA ILE A 21 -11.85 12.62 1.93
C ILE A 21 -13.10 13.37 1.47
N ARG A 22 -12.93 14.53 0.85
CA ARG A 22 -13.99 15.24 0.13
C ARG A 22 -14.17 14.66 -1.26
N GLY A 23 -14.54 13.39 -1.30
CA GLY A 23 -14.68 12.59 -2.50
C GLY A 23 -15.48 11.31 -2.27
N ASN A 24 -15.94 10.74 -3.36
CA ASN A 24 -16.65 9.48 -3.37
C ASN A 24 -15.73 8.34 -2.94
N TRP A 25 -16.26 7.39 -2.17
CA TRP A 25 -15.50 6.24 -1.68
C TRP A 25 -14.90 5.38 -2.79
N LYS A 26 -15.51 5.36 -3.98
CA LYS A 26 -15.02 4.59 -5.13
C LYS A 26 -13.67 5.09 -5.62
N LEU A 27 -13.40 6.40 -5.52
CA LEU A 27 -12.10 6.98 -5.88
C LEU A 27 -10.99 6.38 -5.02
N GLN A 28 -11.21 6.27 -3.70
CA GLN A 28 -10.24 5.62 -2.81
C GLN A 28 -10.14 4.12 -3.07
N ALA A 29 -11.24 3.45 -3.42
CA ALA A 29 -11.25 2.05 -3.76
C ALA A 29 -10.38 1.77 -5.01
N GLU A 30 -10.55 2.58 -6.06
CA GLU A 30 -9.76 2.51 -7.29
C GLU A 30 -8.29 2.82 -7.04
N ASN A 31 -7.98 3.89 -6.28
CA ASN A 31 -6.62 4.29 -5.96
C ASN A 31 -5.80 3.13 -5.33
N GLY A 32 -6.41 2.35 -4.47
CA GLY A 32 -5.72 1.25 -3.78
C GLY A 32 -5.32 0.08 -4.69
N VAL A 33 -5.85 0.01 -5.90
CA VAL A 33 -5.57 -1.04 -6.89
C VAL A 33 -5.11 -0.47 -8.24
N ASP A 34 -4.72 0.79 -8.24
CA ASP A 34 -4.11 1.48 -9.37
C ASP A 34 -2.59 1.62 -9.17
N GLY A 35 -1.82 1.07 -10.09
CA GLY A 35 -0.35 1.21 -10.10
C GLY A 35 0.15 2.41 -10.92
N TYR A 36 -0.69 3.01 -11.75
CA TYR A 36 -0.26 4.07 -12.66
C TYR A 36 -0.01 5.41 -11.96
N HIS A 37 -0.79 5.73 -10.92
CA HIS A 37 -0.64 6.99 -10.19
C HIS A 37 0.69 7.08 -9.42
N VAL A 38 1.30 5.95 -9.07
CA VAL A 38 2.50 5.90 -8.19
C VAL A 38 3.64 6.77 -8.73
N SER A 39 3.91 6.70 -10.04
CA SER A 39 5.01 7.44 -10.66
C SER A 39 4.73 8.94 -10.85
N THR A 40 3.46 9.34 -10.79
CA THR A 40 3.02 10.72 -10.99
C THR A 40 2.67 11.39 -9.66
N VAL A 41 1.72 10.84 -8.93
CA VAL A 41 1.21 11.39 -7.67
C VAL A 41 2.28 11.31 -6.56
N HIS A 42 2.99 10.18 -6.44
CA HIS A 42 4.01 9.98 -5.41
C HIS A 42 5.44 10.30 -5.86
N ARG A 43 5.60 11.08 -6.92
CA ARG A 43 6.93 11.45 -7.45
C ARG A 43 7.80 12.17 -6.41
N VAL A 44 7.22 13.12 -5.67
CA VAL A 44 7.94 13.89 -4.66
C VAL A 44 8.36 13.00 -3.50
N PHE A 45 7.49 12.08 -3.07
CA PHE A 45 7.84 11.08 -2.08
C PHE A 45 9.07 10.26 -2.50
N GLY A 46 9.09 9.75 -3.74
CA GLY A 46 10.24 9.01 -4.28
C GLY A 46 11.54 9.81 -4.25
N GLN A 47 11.48 11.09 -4.62
CA GLN A 47 12.63 12.01 -4.56
C GLN A 47 13.11 12.24 -3.12
N ALA A 48 12.19 12.46 -2.19
CA ALA A 48 12.53 12.65 -0.76
C ALA A 48 13.20 11.41 -0.16
N MET A 49 12.77 10.20 -0.53
CA MET A 49 13.41 8.97 -0.09
C MET A 49 14.83 8.83 -0.65
N GLY A 50 15.05 9.15 -1.93
CA GLY A 50 16.39 9.18 -2.52
C GLY A 50 17.32 10.18 -1.84
N MET A 51 16.82 11.37 -1.48
CA MET A 51 17.59 12.37 -0.74
C MET A 51 17.98 11.89 0.67
N ARG A 52 17.04 11.26 1.39
CA ARG A 52 17.32 10.67 2.71
C ARG A 52 18.40 9.59 2.64
N GLU A 53 18.31 8.71 1.65
CA GLU A 53 19.32 7.68 1.42
C GLU A 53 20.70 8.29 1.15
N ALA A 54 20.78 9.33 0.32
CA ALA A 54 22.01 10.04 0.02
C ALA A 54 22.63 10.73 1.26
N LEU A 55 21.80 11.10 2.24
CA LEU A 55 22.22 11.67 3.53
C LEU A 55 22.53 10.59 4.59
N GLY A 56 22.48 9.31 4.22
CA GLY A 56 22.77 8.20 5.14
C GLY A 56 21.60 7.81 6.08
N ASP A 57 20.41 8.38 5.90
CA ASP A 57 19.21 7.95 6.64
C ASP A 57 18.65 6.64 6.08
N ASN A 58 19.17 5.54 6.58
CA ASN A 58 18.72 4.20 6.20
C ASN A 58 17.44 3.76 6.94
N ALA A 59 17.01 4.47 7.99
CA ALA A 59 15.82 4.12 8.75
C ALA A 59 14.53 4.24 7.92
N GLY A 60 14.52 5.15 6.94
CA GLY A 60 13.44 5.32 5.98
C GLY A 60 13.56 4.45 4.72
N LYS A 61 14.61 3.62 4.60
CA LYS A 61 14.82 2.78 3.41
C LYS A 61 13.62 1.88 3.18
N ARG A 62 13.02 1.99 2.02
CA ARG A 62 11.83 1.22 1.65
C ARG A 62 12.19 0.16 0.62
N PRO A 63 11.49 -0.98 0.61
CA PRO A 63 11.50 -1.82 -0.56
C PRO A 63 11.09 -0.97 -1.75
N THR A 64 11.97 -0.79 -2.71
CA THR A 64 11.61 -0.08 -3.94
C THR A 64 10.68 -0.97 -4.74
N GLU A 65 9.45 -0.55 -4.85
CA GLU A 65 8.43 -1.17 -5.70
C GLU A 65 8.60 -0.64 -7.14
N ALA A 66 9.83 -0.57 -7.62
CA ALA A 66 10.09 -0.28 -9.01
C ALA A 66 10.00 -1.60 -9.77
N GLY A 67 8.95 -1.77 -10.57
CA GLY A 67 8.64 -2.97 -11.33
C GLY A 67 9.67 -3.42 -12.37
N ARG A 68 10.95 -3.21 -12.10
CA ARG A 68 12.04 -3.70 -12.93
C ARG A 68 12.99 -4.57 -12.12
N ILE A 69 12.73 -5.85 -12.08
CA ILE A 69 13.75 -6.84 -11.77
C ILE A 69 14.43 -7.19 -13.09
N LYS A 70 15.66 -6.68 -13.34
CA LYS A 70 16.51 -7.04 -14.50
C LYS A 70 15.78 -7.13 -15.86
N GLY A 71 14.99 -6.11 -16.22
CA GLY A 71 14.38 -6.03 -17.54
C GLY A 71 12.95 -6.59 -17.66
N GLU A 72 12.44 -7.28 -16.68
CA GLU A 72 11.05 -7.71 -16.63
C GLU A 72 10.23 -6.80 -15.71
N VAL A 73 9.02 -6.46 -16.15
CA VAL A 73 8.05 -5.72 -15.34
C VAL A 73 7.39 -6.74 -14.42
N ALA A 74 7.89 -6.85 -13.20
CA ALA A 74 7.31 -7.75 -12.19
C ALA A 74 6.16 -7.07 -11.46
N ASN A 75 5.03 -6.90 -12.12
CA ASN A 75 3.79 -6.43 -11.50
C ASN A 75 2.59 -7.10 -12.18
N GLY A 76 1.45 -7.00 -11.56
CA GLY A 76 0.22 -7.54 -12.13
C GLY A 76 -0.98 -7.32 -11.22
N CYS A 77 -2.13 -7.72 -11.75
CA CYS A 77 -3.39 -7.71 -11.02
C CYS A 77 -4.16 -9.01 -11.26
N TYR A 78 -5.02 -9.33 -10.31
CA TYR A 78 -5.98 -10.44 -10.45
C TYR A 78 -7.36 -9.93 -10.07
N ASP A 79 -8.33 -10.22 -10.93
CA ASP A 79 -9.73 -10.16 -10.58
C ASP A 79 -10.08 -11.43 -9.80
N LEU A 80 -10.57 -11.25 -8.57
CA LEU A 80 -10.98 -12.34 -7.69
C LEU A 80 -12.50 -12.59 -7.72
N GLY A 81 -13.22 -11.87 -8.57
CA GLY A 81 -14.67 -11.91 -8.68
C GLY A 81 -15.37 -11.09 -7.59
N ASN A 82 -16.66 -10.87 -7.77
CA ASN A 82 -17.53 -10.14 -6.83
C ASN A 82 -17.02 -8.73 -6.43
N GLY A 83 -16.23 -8.08 -7.29
CA GLY A 83 -15.62 -6.78 -7.04
C GLY A 83 -14.35 -6.82 -6.17
N HIS A 84 -13.90 -8.01 -5.77
CA HIS A 84 -12.61 -8.17 -5.10
C HIS A 84 -11.49 -8.22 -6.13
N ASN A 85 -10.39 -7.55 -5.84
CA ASN A 85 -9.22 -7.60 -6.70
C ASN A 85 -7.93 -7.38 -5.92
N ILE A 86 -6.82 -7.77 -6.51
CA ILE A 86 -5.49 -7.59 -5.93
C ILE A 86 -4.54 -7.08 -6.99
N ILE A 87 -3.75 -6.07 -6.62
CA ILE A 87 -2.57 -5.63 -7.38
C ILE A 87 -1.31 -6.02 -6.62
N TRP A 88 -0.27 -6.35 -7.35
CA TRP A 88 1.03 -6.66 -6.78
C TRP A 88 2.17 -6.08 -7.61
N ALA A 89 3.29 -5.80 -6.95
CA ALA A 89 4.52 -5.35 -7.58
C ALA A 89 5.74 -6.00 -6.91
N GLY A 90 6.74 -6.33 -7.71
CA GLY A 90 8.01 -6.89 -7.22
C GLY A 90 8.80 -5.86 -6.40
N ARG A 91 9.54 -6.34 -5.40
CA ARG A 91 10.47 -5.54 -4.58
C ARG A 91 11.90 -5.81 -5.01
N SER A 92 12.66 -4.76 -5.29
CA SER A 92 14.06 -4.89 -5.68
C SER A 92 15.02 -5.09 -4.50
N ASN A 93 14.61 -4.68 -3.29
CA ASN A 93 15.40 -4.76 -2.06
C ASN A 93 14.56 -5.32 -0.91
N PRO A 94 14.16 -6.59 -0.96
CA PRO A 94 13.27 -7.19 0.04
C PRO A 94 13.88 -7.23 1.45
N GLU A 95 15.21 -7.18 1.56
CA GLU A 95 15.97 -7.19 2.81
C GLU A 95 15.66 -6.01 3.73
N VAL A 96 15.12 -4.91 3.19
CA VAL A 96 14.72 -3.77 4.02
C VAL A 96 13.27 -3.88 4.54
N ALA A 97 12.56 -4.95 4.18
CA ALA A 97 11.21 -5.19 4.70
C ALA A 97 11.29 -5.73 6.15
N PRO A 98 10.42 -5.23 7.07
CA PRO A 98 10.45 -5.71 8.47
C PRO A 98 10.31 -7.23 8.61
N LEU A 99 9.56 -7.87 7.72
CA LEU A 99 9.34 -9.31 7.72
C LEU A 99 10.59 -10.12 7.32
N PHE A 100 11.60 -9.49 6.72
CA PHE A 100 12.77 -10.19 6.19
C PHE A 100 13.57 -10.93 7.28
N GLU A 101 13.55 -10.44 8.51
CA GLU A 101 14.16 -11.15 9.66
C GLU A 101 13.62 -12.58 9.85
N SER A 102 12.43 -12.86 9.35
CA SER A 102 11.77 -14.17 9.46
C SER A 102 11.97 -15.07 8.23
N GLU A 103 12.75 -14.66 7.22
CA GLU A 103 12.84 -15.36 5.92
C GLU A 103 13.20 -16.85 6.10
N ALA A 104 14.24 -17.15 6.88
CA ALA A 104 14.69 -18.53 7.07
C ALA A 104 13.61 -19.42 7.73
N ARG A 105 12.93 -18.90 8.74
CA ARG A 105 11.82 -19.60 9.40
C ARG A 105 10.67 -19.84 8.41
N LEU A 106 10.28 -18.80 7.68
CA LEU A 106 9.17 -18.88 6.72
C LEU A 106 9.47 -19.88 5.59
N ILE A 107 10.70 -19.89 5.05
CA ILE A 107 11.11 -20.86 4.03
C ILE A 107 11.01 -22.30 4.55
N ASN A 108 11.47 -22.53 5.78
CA ASN A 108 11.38 -23.86 6.38
C ASN A 108 9.94 -24.31 6.60
N GLU A 109 9.04 -23.40 6.93
CA GLU A 109 7.63 -23.70 7.24
C GLU A 109 6.75 -23.79 5.98
N PHE A 110 6.94 -22.91 5.01
CA PHE A 110 6.02 -22.74 3.89
C PHE A 110 6.65 -22.98 2.51
N GLY A 111 7.96 -23.19 2.43
CA GLY A 111 8.69 -23.33 1.18
C GLY A 111 9.03 -22.00 0.49
N ALA A 112 10.06 -22.04 -0.37
CA ALA A 112 10.65 -20.85 -0.98
C ALA A 112 9.66 -20.08 -1.89
N GLU A 113 8.82 -20.77 -2.64
CA GLU A 113 7.87 -20.15 -3.56
C GLU A 113 6.84 -19.27 -2.84
N LYS A 114 6.25 -19.78 -1.75
CA LYS A 114 5.28 -19.01 -0.96
C LYS A 114 5.95 -17.83 -0.27
N VAL A 115 7.19 -17.99 0.20
CA VAL A 115 7.96 -16.93 0.86
C VAL A 115 8.42 -15.87 -0.13
N GLU A 116 8.71 -16.22 -1.36
CA GLU A 116 8.94 -15.24 -2.43
C GLU A 116 7.76 -14.28 -2.57
N TRP A 117 6.53 -14.82 -2.57
CA TRP A 117 5.32 -14.01 -2.57
C TRP A 117 5.15 -13.15 -1.33
N MET A 118 5.61 -13.62 -0.16
CA MET A 118 5.52 -12.85 1.08
C MET A 118 6.52 -11.69 1.14
N LEU A 119 7.75 -11.93 0.74
CA LEU A 119 8.87 -11.00 0.96
C LEU A 119 9.20 -10.15 -0.26
N ARG A 120 9.11 -10.74 -1.48
CA ARG A 120 9.60 -10.10 -2.70
C ARG A 120 8.51 -9.42 -3.53
N ARG A 121 7.27 -9.41 -3.03
CA ARG A 121 6.13 -8.75 -3.70
C ARG A 121 5.33 -7.93 -2.71
N GLY A 122 5.16 -6.64 -3.02
CA GLY A 122 4.17 -5.79 -2.36
C GLY A 122 2.78 -6.09 -2.91
N ARG A 123 1.76 -6.06 -2.07
CA ARG A 123 0.39 -6.41 -2.48
C ARG A 123 -0.62 -5.46 -1.87
N ASN A 124 -1.62 -5.09 -2.67
CA ASN A 124 -2.83 -4.42 -2.19
C ASN A 124 -4.03 -5.27 -2.58
N LEU A 125 -4.76 -5.73 -1.60
CA LEU A 125 -6.00 -6.46 -1.78
C LEU A 125 -7.16 -5.52 -1.49
N PHE A 126 -8.07 -5.37 -2.46
CA PHE A 126 -9.35 -4.71 -2.26
C PHE A 126 -10.43 -5.75 -2.01
N LEU A 127 -11.05 -5.65 -0.87
CA LEU A 127 -12.22 -6.43 -0.49
C LEU A 127 -13.46 -5.53 -0.61
N PHE A 128 -14.20 -5.75 -1.70
CA PHE A 128 -15.43 -5.01 -1.97
C PHE A 128 -16.44 -5.22 -0.83
N PRO A 129 -17.17 -4.18 -0.41
CA PRO A 129 -17.19 -2.85 -1.05
C PRO A 129 -16.20 -1.83 -0.46
N ASN A 130 -15.61 -2.03 0.71
CA ASN A 130 -15.10 -0.89 1.46
C ASN A 130 -13.85 -1.18 2.31
N MET A 131 -13.10 -2.22 2.02
CA MET A 131 -11.88 -2.54 2.77
C MET A 131 -10.70 -2.76 1.84
N GLN A 132 -9.55 -2.23 2.22
CA GLN A 132 -8.26 -2.54 1.62
C GLN A 132 -7.34 -3.15 2.66
N LEU A 133 -6.63 -4.20 2.25
CA LEU A 133 -5.57 -4.83 3.01
C LEU A 133 -4.27 -4.64 2.22
N MET A 134 -3.40 -3.79 2.71
CA MET A 134 -2.16 -3.44 2.04
C MET A 134 -0.98 -4.06 2.77
N ASP A 135 -0.18 -4.83 2.03
CA ASP A 135 1.04 -5.47 2.50
C ASP A 135 2.19 -5.08 1.57
N GLN A 136 2.63 -3.86 1.75
CA GLN A 136 3.71 -3.25 0.96
C GLN A 136 4.94 -2.99 1.85
N SER A 137 5.29 -1.73 2.01
CA SER A 137 6.41 -1.30 2.87
C SER A 137 6.12 -1.48 4.35
N SER A 138 4.87 -1.36 4.72
CA SER A 138 4.27 -1.69 5.99
C SER A 138 2.92 -2.34 5.72
N THR A 139 2.26 -2.82 6.75
CA THR A 139 1.01 -3.55 6.58
C THR A 139 -0.13 -2.80 7.26
N GLN A 140 -1.23 -2.63 6.55
CA GLN A 140 -2.38 -1.90 7.08
C GLN A 140 -3.72 -2.48 6.62
N ILE A 141 -4.73 -2.23 7.44
CA ILE A 141 -6.14 -2.32 7.07
C ILE A 141 -6.66 -0.89 6.89
N ARG A 142 -7.35 -0.64 5.80
CA ARG A 142 -8.02 0.62 5.52
C ARG A 142 -9.50 0.34 5.27
N VAL A 143 -10.37 1.01 6.01
CA VAL A 143 -11.83 0.85 5.90
C VAL A 143 -12.44 2.17 5.47
N PHE A 144 -13.31 2.12 4.47
CA PHE A 144 -14.02 3.29 3.95
C PHE A 144 -15.45 3.29 4.43
N ARG A 145 -15.92 4.42 4.94
CA ARG A 145 -17.30 4.65 5.31
C ARG A 145 -17.85 5.83 4.52
N PRO A 146 -18.67 5.62 3.49
CA PRO A 146 -19.35 6.69 2.79
C PRO A 146 -20.23 7.48 3.77
N LEU A 147 -20.07 8.80 3.79
CA LEU A 147 -20.90 9.72 4.57
C LEU A 147 -21.93 10.40 3.69
N SER A 148 -21.55 10.68 2.44
CA SER A 148 -22.37 11.24 1.37
C SER A 148 -21.76 10.84 0.01
N PRO A 149 -22.39 11.14 -1.12
CA PRO A 149 -21.81 10.87 -2.45
C PRO A 149 -20.42 11.49 -2.68
N ASP A 150 -20.10 12.55 -1.96
CA ASP A 150 -18.90 13.38 -2.09
C ASP A 150 -18.05 13.43 -0.80
N ARG A 151 -18.34 12.57 0.19
CA ARG A 151 -17.59 12.53 1.44
C ARG A 151 -17.43 11.11 1.95
N THR A 152 -16.20 10.75 2.27
CA THR A 152 -15.83 9.43 2.76
C THR A 152 -14.96 9.53 4.02
N GLU A 153 -15.35 8.87 5.09
CA GLU A 153 -14.48 8.64 6.24
C GLU A 153 -13.58 7.44 5.94
N VAL A 154 -12.29 7.59 6.20
CA VAL A 154 -11.32 6.49 6.11
C VAL A 154 -10.72 6.24 7.48
N ARG A 155 -10.72 4.97 7.89
CA ARG A 155 -10.04 4.49 9.10
C ARG A 155 -8.89 3.59 8.72
N VAL A 156 -7.73 3.83 9.30
CA VAL A 156 -6.49 3.11 9.00
C VAL A 156 -5.93 2.51 10.28
N TYR A 157 -5.58 1.24 10.20
CA TYR A 157 -4.97 0.47 11.28
C TYR A 157 -3.66 -0.12 10.79
N CYS A 158 -2.56 0.13 11.50
CA CYS A 158 -1.32 -0.61 11.28
C CYS A 158 -1.47 -2.01 11.88
N ILE A 159 -1.09 -3.02 11.12
CA ILE A 159 -1.05 -4.40 11.59
C ILE A 159 0.35 -4.96 11.50
N ALA A 160 0.67 -5.89 12.39
CA ALA A 160 2.00 -6.46 12.50
C ALA A 160 1.94 -7.95 12.87
N PRO A 161 2.94 -8.75 12.46
CA PRO A 161 3.11 -10.09 12.99
C PRO A 161 3.38 -10.04 14.50
N LYS A 162 2.71 -10.90 15.26
CA LYS A 162 3.05 -11.07 16.68
C LYS A 162 4.43 -11.66 16.81
N GLY A 163 5.18 -11.17 17.80
CA GLY A 163 6.52 -11.67 18.09
C GLY A 163 7.62 -11.15 17.16
N GLU A 164 7.33 -10.19 16.26
CA GLU A 164 8.41 -9.53 15.51
C GLU A 164 9.36 -8.79 16.45
N SER A 165 10.63 -8.64 16.06
CA SER A 165 11.64 -7.95 16.87
C SER A 165 11.27 -6.47 17.08
N ARG A 166 11.88 -5.86 18.11
CA ARG A 166 11.71 -4.44 18.38
C ARG A 166 12.18 -3.56 17.21
N GLU A 167 13.23 -3.99 16.56
CA GLU A 167 13.84 -3.35 15.39
C GLU A 167 12.92 -3.42 14.18
N ALA A 168 12.36 -4.60 13.88
CA ALA A 168 11.39 -4.79 12.82
C ALA A 168 10.11 -3.98 13.07
N ARG A 169 9.62 -3.97 14.32
CA ARG A 169 8.49 -3.16 14.74
C ARG A 169 8.74 -1.67 14.52
N ALA A 170 9.88 -1.16 14.94
CA ALA A 170 10.26 0.24 14.75
C ALA A 170 10.35 0.60 13.26
N ALA A 171 10.96 -0.26 12.45
CA ALA A 171 11.04 -0.07 11.01
C ALA A 171 9.65 -0.09 10.34
N ARG A 172 8.76 -0.98 10.77
CA ARG A 172 7.37 -1.05 10.29
C ARG A 172 6.60 0.23 10.59
N LEU A 173 6.67 0.71 11.83
CA LEU A 173 5.99 1.94 12.25
C LEU A 173 6.53 3.15 11.49
N ARG A 174 7.85 3.27 11.36
CA ARG A 174 8.45 4.36 10.60
C ARG A 174 7.96 4.39 9.15
N LYS A 175 7.90 3.23 8.48
CA LYS A 175 7.40 3.13 7.12
C LYS A 175 5.91 3.41 7.02
N PHE A 176 5.14 2.99 8.02
CA PHE A 176 3.72 3.30 8.10
C PHE A 176 3.48 4.81 8.23
N GLU A 177 4.19 5.47 9.15
CA GLU A 177 4.09 6.90 9.39
C GLU A 177 4.52 7.72 8.17
N ASP A 178 5.65 7.39 7.57
CA ASP A 178 6.20 8.13 6.43
C ASP A 178 5.30 8.08 5.19
N PHE A 179 4.61 6.98 4.96
CA PHE A 179 3.84 6.79 3.72
C PHE A 179 2.33 6.85 3.93
N PHE A 180 1.81 6.01 4.83
CA PHE A 180 0.38 5.74 4.92
C PHE A 180 -0.40 6.68 5.83
N MET A 181 0.25 7.40 6.72
CA MET A 181 -0.44 8.39 7.54
C MET A 181 -0.77 9.64 6.74
N VAL A 182 -1.90 10.28 7.06
CA VAL A 182 -2.28 11.57 6.46
C VAL A 182 -1.31 12.69 6.79
N THR A 183 -0.49 12.50 7.81
CA THR A 183 0.63 13.38 8.18
C THR A 183 1.96 12.95 7.56
N GLY A 184 1.95 11.86 6.79
CA GLY A 184 3.12 11.38 6.04
C GLY A 184 3.32 12.12 4.73
N MET A 185 4.05 11.52 3.82
CA MET A 185 4.44 12.18 2.56
C MET A 185 3.69 11.66 1.33
N ALA A 186 3.00 10.52 1.41
CA ALA A 186 2.34 9.95 0.24
C ALA A 186 0.81 10.06 0.31
N THR A 187 0.19 9.72 1.43
CA THR A 187 -1.27 9.83 1.55
C THR A 187 -1.80 11.25 1.32
N PRO A 188 -1.15 12.35 1.72
CA PRO A 188 -1.62 13.70 1.38
C PRO A 188 -1.70 13.97 -0.13
N ASP A 189 -0.76 13.41 -0.91
CA ASP A 189 -0.77 13.54 -2.37
C ASP A 189 -2.00 12.83 -2.97
N ASP A 190 -2.30 11.61 -2.48
CA ASP A 190 -3.52 10.89 -2.86
C ASP A 190 -4.77 11.70 -2.54
N LEU A 191 -4.85 12.28 -1.34
CA LEU A 191 -6.03 13.03 -0.92
C LEU A 191 -6.29 14.23 -1.83
N ALA A 192 -5.26 14.99 -2.18
CA ALA A 192 -5.38 16.11 -3.11
C ALA A 192 -5.89 15.63 -4.48
N ALA A 193 -5.29 14.57 -5.02
CA ALA A 193 -5.68 14.01 -6.32
C ALA A 193 -7.14 13.48 -6.31
N LEU A 194 -7.55 12.79 -5.25
CA LEU A 194 -8.91 12.25 -5.13
C LEU A 194 -9.96 13.37 -5.00
N GLU A 195 -9.65 14.43 -4.26
CA GLU A 195 -10.53 15.59 -4.13
C GLU A 195 -10.66 16.34 -5.46
N ASP A 196 -9.58 16.50 -6.22
CA ASP A 196 -9.59 17.09 -7.56
C ASP A 196 -10.38 16.21 -8.56
N CYS A 197 -10.25 14.89 -8.49
CA CYS A 197 -11.05 13.95 -9.28
C CYS A 197 -12.55 14.09 -8.97
N GLN A 198 -12.91 14.29 -7.69
CA GLN A 198 -14.30 14.53 -7.31
C GLN A 198 -14.83 15.82 -7.91
N ILE A 199 -14.05 16.89 -7.85
CA ILE A 199 -14.42 18.18 -8.46
C ILE A 199 -14.58 18.03 -9.98
N GLY A 200 -13.63 17.36 -10.64
CA GLY A 200 -13.67 17.10 -12.07
C GLY A 200 -14.91 16.28 -12.50
N SER A 201 -15.28 15.29 -11.67
CA SER A 201 -16.45 14.43 -11.93
C SER A 201 -17.79 15.17 -11.82
N MET A 202 -17.83 16.37 -11.22
CA MET A 202 -19.03 17.22 -11.21
C MET A 202 -19.23 18.01 -12.51
N GLY A 203 -18.25 17.98 -13.41
CA GLY A 203 -18.32 18.61 -14.72
C GLY A 203 -19.36 17.95 -15.64
N ARG A 204 -20.30 18.74 -16.18
CA ARG A 204 -21.39 18.21 -17.01
C ARG A 204 -21.00 17.90 -18.45
N GLN A 205 -19.85 18.40 -18.91
CA GLN A 205 -19.41 18.24 -20.30
C GLN A 205 -18.63 16.96 -20.56
N ALA A 206 -17.96 16.41 -19.53
CA ALA A 206 -17.22 15.16 -19.61
C ALA A 206 -17.98 14.10 -18.79
N GLN A 207 -18.87 13.37 -19.44
CA GLN A 207 -19.68 12.33 -18.80
C GLN A 207 -18.98 10.98 -18.69
N TRP A 208 -17.92 10.76 -19.47
CA TRP A 208 -17.21 9.49 -19.59
C TRP A 208 -15.71 9.69 -19.44
N ASN A 209 -15.07 8.79 -18.76
CA ASN A 209 -13.61 8.67 -18.71
C ASN A 209 -13.19 7.47 -19.55
N ASP A 210 -12.11 7.64 -20.31
CA ASP A 210 -11.45 6.53 -20.96
C ASP A 210 -10.61 5.76 -19.90
N MET A 211 -10.92 4.48 -19.73
CA MET A 211 -10.22 3.60 -18.80
C MET A 211 -9.24 2.66 -19.52
N GLU A 212 -9.11 2.77 -20.84
CA GLU A 212 -8.16 1.99 -21.64
C GLU A 212 -6.75 2.57 -21.48
N ARG A 213 -5.97 1.99 -20.56
CA ARG A 213 -4.62 2.47 -20.27
C ARG A 213 -3.59 1.56 -20.91
N GLY A 214 -3.02 2.01 -22.04
CA GLY A 214 -1.90 1.34 -22.66
C GLY A 214 -2.24 0.04 -23.39
N ILE A 215 -3.46 -0.12 -23.83
CA ILE A 215 -3.92 -1.19 -24.71
C ILE A 215 -3.70 -0.75 -26.17
#